data_9492d81035dadc17fd1e9f64277e06b9
#
_entry.id   9492d81035dadc17fd1e9f64277e06b9
#
_cell.length_a   1.000
_cell.length_b   1.000
_cell.length_c   1.000
_cell.angle_alpha   90.00
_cell.angle_beta   90.00
_cell.angle_gamma   90.00
#
_symmetry.space_group_name_H-M   'P 1'
#
loop_
_entity.id
_entity.type
_entity.pdbx_description
1 polymer ?
#
loop_
_entity_poly.entity_id
_entity_poly.type
_entity_poly.pdbx_seq_one_letter_code
_entity_poly.pdbx_strand_id
1 'polypeptide(L)'
;MCGSGFIVQQNGYILTNYHVIKNATRITVTIPGYQEISARVVTVDQEKDLALLQVSLKNLSALPIASSETVQVLDSITVLGYPLPSELGTALSASDGKVNAVRDGRNGGTQLFQIDANVNPGNSGGPLLNNHGEVVGIIVAKINSLEYAKENGALPERINFAIPINEAQELLRKVIPNFTPSNRQQVLTDQQVFLSAKSSTVLIVADQDENAARTYTENQENGSLERFISEFVRAGGSGSNDGQTEFYASPCDYFDNGQCTRESIYRELQDYNNKWPSREYRLLGTPVVNITNQQDAYSVGFKVEFTLRNRSKTISGTCDFQAAVVRRQSSFLITSIREKFTTGGSQMSEGGARLKLAPDNK
;
A
#
# COMPACT_ATOMS: atom_id res chain seq x y z
N MET A 1 -7.90 6.64 11.07
CA MET A 1 -8.41 5.51 10.25
C MET A 1 -9.62 4.89 10.93
N CYS A 2 -10.59 4.37 10.16
CA CYS A 2 -11.78 3.71 10.73
C CYS A 2 -11.89 2.28 10.19
N GLY A 3 -12.42 1.39 11.02
CA GLY A 3 -12.68 0.00 10.68
C GLY A 3 -13.70 -0.64 11.60
N SER A 4 -13.92 -1.91 11.42
CA SER A 4 -14.83 -2.72 12.24
C SER A 4 -14.05 -3.72 13.08
N GLY A 5 -14.72 -4.29 14.07
CA GLY A 5 -14.25 -5.40 14.88
C GLY A 5 -15.41 -6.17 15.45
N PHE A 6 -15.12 -7.23 16.16
CA PHE A 6 -16.16 -7.97 16.88
C PHE A 6 -15.65 -8.54 18.21
N ILE A 7 -16.56 -8.64 19.17
CA ILE A 7 -16.27 -9.11 20.51
C ILE A 7 -16.15 -10.63 20.48
N VAL A 8 -14.99 -11.15 20.91
CA VAL A 8 -14.67 -12.58 20.96
C VAL A 8 -14.77 -13.17 22.37
N GLN A 9 -14.82 -12.31 23.40
CA GLN A 9 -14.97 -12.73 24.80
C GLN A 9 -15.69 -11.67 25.63
N GLN A 10 -16.52 -12.11 26.59
CA GLN A 10 -17.37 -11.26 27.41
C GLN A 10 -16.63 -10.21 28.26
N ASN A 11 -15.34 -10.39 28.50
CA ASN A 11 -14.48 -9.47 29.26
C ASN A 11 -13.77 -8.43 28.34
N GLY A 12 -14.34 -8.16 27.16
CA GLY A 12 -13.96 -7.02 26.34
C GLY A 12 -12.84 -7.27 25.33
N TYR A 13 -12.53 -8.53 25.01
CA TYR A 13 -11.61 -8.80 23.92
C TYR A 13 -12.29 -8.69 22.55
N ILE A 14 -11.63 -7.98 21.63
CA ILE A 14 -12.16 -7.63 20.30
C ILE A 14 -11.12 -8.04 19.26
N LEU A 15 -11.55 -8.76 18.23
CA LEU A 15 -10.73 -9.09 17.06
C LEU A 15 -11.00 -8.11 15.92
N THR A 16 -9.94 -7.71 15.22
CA THR A 16 -9.98 -6.82 14.06
C THR A 16 -8.76 -7.06 13.15
N ASN A 17 -8.63 -6.33 12.04
CA ASN A 17 -7.41 -6.32 11.24
C ASN A 17 -6.31 -5.45 11.84
N TYR A 18 -5.06 -5.86 11.63
CA TYR A 18 -3.90 -5.06 12.04
C TYR A 18 -3.84 -3.72 11.31
N HIS A 19 -4.10 -3.69 10.00
CA HIS A 19 -4.06 -2.45 9.22
C HIS A 19 -5.05 -1.38 9.72
N VAL A 20 -6.15 -1.76 10.38
CA VAL A 20 -7.11 -0.81 10.97
C VAL A 20 -6.48 0.00 12.10
N ILE A 21 -5.57 -0.61 12.86
CA ILE A 21 -4.93 0.00 14.04
C ILE A 21 -3.46 0.34 13.84
N LYS A 22 -2.92 0.06 12.66
CA LYS A 22 -1.51 0.30 12.35
C LYS A 22 -1.17 1.78 12.55
N ASN A 23 -0.07 2.06 13.27
CA ASN A 23 0.40 3.41 13.60
C ASN A 23 -0.59 4.27 14.41
N ALA A 24 -1.58 3.66 15.07
CA ALA A 24 -2.50 4.39 15.92
C ALA A 24 -1.80 4.83 17.22
N THR A 25 -1.97 6.11 17.55
CA THR A 25 -1.57 6.68 18.85
C THR A 25 -2.67 6.51 19.89
N ARG A 26 -3.91 6.43 19.43
CA ARG A 26 -5.10 6.19 20.25
C ARG A 26 -6.08 5.31 19.48
N ILE A 27 -6.68 4.36 20.17
CA ILE A 27 -7.71 3.50 19.63
C ILE A 27 -8.95 3.64 20.47
N THR A 28 -10.06 3.96 19.84
CA THR A 28 -11.38 4.02 20.45
C THR A 28 -12.33 3.04 19.79
N VAL A 29 -13.24 2.50 20.57
CA VAL A 29 -14.22 1.50 20.15
C VAL A 29 -15.60 1.97 20.54
N THR A 30 -16.52 2.00 19.58
CA THR A 30 -17.95 2.22 19.82
C THR A 30 -18.66 0.88 19.78
N ILE A 31 -19.17 0.46 20.92
CA ILE A 31 -19.99 -0.76 21.10
C ILE A 31 -21.45 -0.33 21.09
N PRO A 32 -22.37 -1.00 20.36
CA PRO A 32 -23.78 -0.66 20.37
C PRO A 32 -24.37 -0.63 21.80
N GLY A 33 -24.97 0.50 22.16
CA GLY A 33 -25.51 0.71 23.49
C GLY A 33 -24.53 1.26 24.53
N TYR A 34 -23.30 1.50 24.19
CA TYR A 34 -22.27 2.10 25.04
C TYR A 34 -21.73 3.39 24.43
N GLN A 35 -21.14 4.24 25.28
CA GLN A 35 -20.34 5.36 24.82
C GLN A 35 -19.01 4.88 24.22
N GLU A 36 -18.33 5.75 23.52
CA GLU A 36 -17.00 5.51 22.98
C GLU A 36 -15.98 5.19 24.10
N ILE A 37 -15.21 4.12 23.93
CA ILE A 37 -14.33 3.56 24.96
C ILE A 37 -12.92 3.40 24.39
N SER A 38 -11.91 3.79 25.16
CA SER A 38 -10.52 3.52 24.79
C SER A 38 -10.21 2.03 24.82
N ALA A 39 -9.51 1.55 23.79
CA ALA A 39 -9.04 0.18 23.70
C ALA A 39 -7.51 0.14 23.74
N ARG A 40 -6.95 -0.93 24.34
CA ARG A 40 -5.53 -1.24 24.27
C ARG A 40 -5.26 -2.39 23.32
N VAL A 41 -4.13 -2.38 22.66
CA VAL A 41 -3.65 -3.52 21.87
C VAL A 41 -3.14 -4.61 22.81
N VAL A 42 -3.64 -5.82 22.66
CA VAL A 42 -3.19 -7.00 23.42
C VAL A 42 -2.07 -7.71 22.68
N THR A 43 -2.28 -7.99 21.39
CA THR A 43 -1.31 -8.64 20.52
C THR A 43 -1.68 -8.38 19.06
N VAL A 44 -0.72 -8.50 18.17
CA VAL A 44 -0.91 -8.41 16.71
C VAL A 44 -0.21 -9.55 16.01
N ASP A 45 -0.73 -9.90 14.85
CA ASP A 45 -0.07 -10.71 13.82
C ASP A 45 -0.06 -9.87 12.54
N GLN A 46 1.11 -9.33 12.21
CA GLN A 46 1.24 -8.43 11.06
C GLN A 46 1.20 -9.17 9.73
N GLU A 47 1.70 -10.40 9.70
CA GLU A 47 1.73 -11.23 8.49
C GLU A 47 0.33 -11.66 8.07
N LYS A 48 -0.50 -12.00 9.06
CA LYS A 48 -1.90 -12.40 8.85
C LYS A 48 -2.87 -11.22 8.88
N ASP A 49 -2.37 -9.98 9.05
CA ASP A 49 -3.17 -8.77 9.17
C ASP A 49 -4.25 -8.84 10.27
N LEU A 50 -3.90 -9.36 11.46
CA LEU A 50 -4.80 -9.55 12.58
C LEU A 50 -4.35 -8.77 13.81
N ALA A 51 -5.31 -8.29 14.61
CA ALA A 51 -5.06 -7.63 15.88
C ALA A 51 -6.13 -7.99 16.91
N LEU A 52 -5.68 -8.19 18.15
CA LEU A 52 -6.54 -8.39 19.32
C LEU A 52 -6.46 -7.17 20.23
N LEU A 53 -7.61 -6.57 20.47
CA LEU A 53 -7.79 -5.41 21.34
C LEU A 53 -8.49 -5.81 22.62
N GLN A 54 -8.43 -4.92 23.65
CA GLN A 54 -9.23 -5.06 24.86
C GLN A 54 -9.77 -3.70 25.32
N VAL A 55 -11.05 -3.67 25.65
CA VAL A 55 -11.73 -2.58 26.37
C VAL A 55 -11.98 -2.96 27.82
N SER A 56 -12.10 -1.95 28.71
CA SER A 56 -12.31 -2.16 30.15
C SER A 56 -13.79 -2.40 30.51
N LEU A 57 -14.50 -3.22 29.70
CA LEU A 57 -15.89 -3.62 29.96
C LEU A 57 -15.99 -5.14 30.18
N LYS A 58 -17.02 -5.52 30.91
CA LYS A 58 -17.34 -6.93 31.21
C LYS A 58 -18.79 -7.22 30.84
N ASN A 59 -19.12 -8.50 30.79
CA ASN A 59 -20.47 -9.00 30.47
C ASN A 59 -20.97 -8.56 29.08
N LEU A 60 -20.06 -8.36 28.15
CA LEU A 60 -20.38 -8.08 26.76
C LEU A 60 -20.88 -9.34 26.05
N SER A 61 -21.70 -9.16 25.03
CA SER A 61 -22.11 -10.25 24.16
C SER A 61 -20.93 -10.60 23.23
N ALA A 62 -20.43 -11.83 23.29
CA ALA A 62 -19.39 -12.33 22.40
C ALA A 62 -20.01 -13.15 21.26
N LEU A 63 -19.44 -13.05 20.05
CA LEU A 63 -19.85 -13.89 18.93
C LEU A 63 -19.34 -15.31 19.09
N PRO A 64 -20.14 -16.32 18.77
CA PRO A 64 -19.66 -17.68 18.63
C PRO A 64 -18.73 -17.78 17.42
N ILE A 65 -17.65 -18.52 17.58
CA ILE A 65 -16.62 -18.68 16.56
C ILE A 65 -16.62 -20.15 16.12
N ALA A 66 -16.92 -20.41 14.85
CA ALA A 66 -16.88 -21.75 14.27
C ALA A 66 -15.47 -22.12 13.76
N SER A 67 -15.30 -23.34 13.22
CA SER A 67 -14.12 -23.66 12.42
C SER A 67 -14.33 -23.21 10.99
N SER A 68 -13.33 -22.50 10.43
CA SER A 68 -13.36 -22.13 9.02
C SER A 68 -13.07 -23.31 8.06
N GLU A 69 -12.63 -24.47 8.57
CA GLU A 69 -12.43 -25.70 7.78
C GLU A 69 -13.73 -26.28 7.24
N THR A 70 -14.87 -25.94 7.86
CA THR A 70 -16.18 -26.40 7.40
C THR A 70 -16.78 -25.57 6.28
N VAL A 71 -16.17 -24.42 5.97
CA VAL A 71 -16.66 -23.49 4.93
C VAL A 71 -16.39 -24.05 3.54
N GLN A 72 -17.45 -24.09 2.73
CA GLN A 72 -17.40 -24.55 1.35
C GLN A 72 -17.78 -23.45 0.36
N VAL A 73 -17.36 -23.64 -0.89
CA VAL A 73 -17.81 -22.77 -2.00
C VAL A 73 -19.32 -22.85 -2.13
N LEU A 74 -19.97 -21.71 -2.33
CA LEU A 74 -21.41 -21.47 -2.37
C LEU A 74 -22.12 -21.43 -1.01
N ASP A 75 -21.38 -21.59 0.10
CA ASP A 75 -21.98 -21.33 1.42
C ASP A 75 -22.47 -19.90 1.52
N SER A 76 -23.64 -19.73 2.09
CA SER A 76 -24.22 -18.41 2.39
C SER A 76 -23.51 -17.76 3.55
N ILE A 77 -23.18 -16.48 3.39
CA ILE A 77 -22.48 -15.68 4.39
C ILE A 77 -23.15 -14.32 4.58
N THR A 78 -22.95 -13.75 5.76
CA THR A 78 -23.35 -12.39 6.10
C THR A 78 -22.13 -11.62 6.60
N VAL A 79 -21.90 -10.44 6.05
CA VAL A 79 -20.87 -9.48 6.45
C VAL A 79 -21.52 -8.41 7.32
N LEU A 80 -20.96 -8.12 8.49
CA LEU A 80 -21.34 -6.96 9.29
C LEU A 80 -20.17 -6.00 9.44
N GLY A 81 -20.46 -4.69 9.44
CA GLY A 81 -19.45 -3.66 9.65
C GLY A 81 -19.98 -2.24 9.55
N TYR A 82 -19.08 -1.29 9.62
CA TYR A 82 -19.36 0.15 9.57
C TYR A 82 -18.71 0.76 8.32
N PRO A 83 -19.36 0.63 7.14
CA PRO A 83 -18.81 1.14 5.89
C PRO A 83 -18.76 2.66 5.89
N LEU A 84 -17.65 3.25 5.45
CA LEU A 84 -17.48 4.68 5.21
C LEU A 84 -18.09 5.56 6.32
N PRO A 85 -17.69 5.39 7.60
CA PRO A 85 -18.39 6.08 8.71
C PRO A 85 -18.31 7.60 8.64
N SER A 86 -17.31 8.17 7.98
CA SER A 86 -17.19 9.61 7.71
C SER A 86 -18.24 10.13 6.73
N GLU A 87 -18.67 9.32 5.76
CA GLU A 87 -19.59 9.71 4.69
C GLU A 87 -21.03 9.26 4.97
N LEU A 88 -21.19 8.04 5.51
CA LEU A 88 -22.50 7.40 5.71
C LEU A 88 -22.98 7.42 7.16
N GLY A 89 -22.14 7.90 8.09
CA GLY A 89 -22.41 7.86 9.52
C GLY A 89 -22.15 6.49 10.16
N THR A 90 -22.36 6.38 11.46
CA THR A 90 -21.98 5.24 12.31
C THR A 90 -23.06 4.16 12.42
N ALA A 91 -23.90 3.99 11.40
CA ALA A 91 -24.88 2.91 11.35
C ALA A 91 -24.23 1.58 10.99
N LEU A 92 -24.50 0.54 11.79
CA LEU A 92 -24.07 -0.82 11.45
C LEU A 92 -24.77 -1.29 10.17
N SER A 93 -24.00 -1.77 9.22
CA SER A 93 -24.47 -2.29 7.93
C SER A 93 -24.31 -3.80 7.87
N ALA A 94 -25.20 -4.45 7.13
CA ALA A 94 -25.09 -5.87 6.79
C ALA A 94 -25.17 -6.05 5.28
N SER A 95 -24.42 -7.03 4.78
CA SER A 95 -24.45 -7.46 3.38
C SER A 95 -24.42 -8.98 3.35
N ASP A 96 -25.30 -9.59 2.58
CA ASP A 96 -25.32 -11.02 2.30
C ASP A 96 -24.52 -11.35 1.04
N GLY A 97 -24.15 -12.62 0.94
CA GLY A 97 -23.41 -13.13 -0.21
C GLY A 97 -23.05 -14.60 -0.06
N LYS A 98 -22.10 -15.03 -0.87
CA LYS A 98 -21.59 -16.40 -0.90
C LYS A 98 -20.07 -16.44 -0.91
N VAL A 99 -19.54 -17.57 -0.46
CA VAL A 99 -18.12 -17.91 -0.65
C VAL A 99 -17.95 -18.38 -2.10
N ASN A 100 -17.16 -17.65 -2.89
CA ASN A 100 -16.96 -17.95 -4.31
C ASN A 100 -15.74 -18.83 -4.56
N ALA A 101 -14.72 -18.73 -3.71
CA ALA A 101 -13.53 -19.57 -3.74
C ALA A 101 -12.80 -19.56 -2.40
N VAL A 102 -12.07 -20.62 -2.14
CA VAL A 102 -11.02 -20.66 -1.12
C VAL A 102 -9.69 -20.54 -1.86
N ARG A 103 -8.90 -19.53 -1.51
CA ARG A 103 -7.65 -19.22 -2.18
C ARG A 103 -6.48 -19.39 -1.24
N ASP A 104 -5.49 -20.16 -1.67
CA ASP A 104 -4.21 -20.24 -0.97
C ASP A 104 -3.46 -18.91 -1.16
N GLY A 105 -2.81 -18.45 -0.09
CA GLY A 105 -1.99 -17.26 -0.16
C GLY A 105 -0.82 -17.41 -1.14
N ARG A 106 -0.47 -16.36 -1.85
CA ARG A 106 0.71 -16.37 -2.74
C ARG A 106 1.95 -16.73 -1.91
N ASN A 107 2.79 -17.63 -2.43
CA ASN A 107 4.05 -18.08 -1.81
C ASN A 107 3.89 -18.67 -0.39
N GLY A 108 2.79 -19.37 -0.13
CA GLY A 108 2.52 -19.97 1.18
C GLY A 108 2.00 -18.99 2.23
N GLY A 109 1.50 -17.84 1.80
CA GLY A 109 0.85 -16.85 2.68
C GLY A 109 -0.52 -17.29 3.20
N THR A 110 -1.17 -16.39 3.92
CA THR A 110 -2.47 -16.61 4.57
C THR A 110 -3.55 -17.02 3.57
N GLN A 111 -4.27 -18.09 3.85
CA GLN A 111 -5.45 -18.50 3.07
C GLN A 111 -6.52 -17.40 3.11
N LEU A 112 -7.29 -17.26 2.04
CA LEU A 112 -8.36 -16.25 1.92
C LEU A 112 -9.64 -16.86 1.37
N PHE A 113 -10.78 -16.47 1.91
CA PHE A 113 -12.08 -16.65 1.29
C PHE A 113 -12.33 -15.52 0.30
N GLN A 114 -12.60 -15.84 -0.95
CA GLN A 114 -13.16 -14.90 -1.91
C GLN A 114 -14.68 -14.93 -1.78
N ILE A 115 -15.30 -13.75 -1.64
CA ILE A 115 -16.74 -13.59 -1.44
C ILE A 115 -17.33 -12.57 -2.42
N ASP A 116 -18.63 -12.64 -2.67
CA ASP A 116 -19.36 -11.69 -3.52
C ASP A 116 -20.22 -10.69 -2.72
N ALA A 117 -20.27 -10.81 -1.41
CA ALA A 117 -20.90 -9.81 -0.54
C ALA A 117 -20.27 -8.43 -0.73
N ASN A 118 -21.08 -7.38 -0.66
CA ASN A 118 -20.58 -6.01 -0.78
C ASN A 118 -19.73 -5.63 0.43
N VAL A 119 -18.47 -5.26 0.18
CA VAL A 119 -17.51 -4.83 1.19
C VAL A 119 -16.94 -3.47 0.78
N ASN A 120 -17.00 -2.51 1.70
CA ASN A 120 -16.48 -1.16 1.51
C ASN A 120 -15.42 -0.83 2.58
N PRO A 121 -14.56 0.20 2.36
CA PRO A 121 -13.69 0.72 3.40
C PRO A 121 -14.48 0.98 4.69
N GLY A 122 -13.94 0.53 5.83
CA GLY A 122 -14.64 0.55 7.11
C GLY A 122 -15.23 -0.81 7.53
N ASN A 123 -15.54 -1.72 6.60
CA ASN A 123 -15.92 -3.11 6.93
C ASN A 123 -14.72 -3.97 7.37
N SER A 124 -13.47 -3.55 7.07
CA SER A 124 -12.26 -4.26 7.50
C SER A 124 -12.27 -4.56 8.98
N GLY A 125 -11.96 -5.80 9.35
CA GLY A 125 -11.96 -6.30 10.72
C GLY A 125 -13.32 -6.77 11.21
N GLY A 126 -14.39 -6.52 10.46
CA GLY A 126 -15.74 -7.01 10.77
C GLY A 126 -15.88 -8.53 10.62
N PRO A 127 -16.88 -9.14 11.25
CA PRO A 127 -17.12 -10.57 11.18
C PRO A 127 -17.73 -10.99 9.83
N LEU A 128 -17.24 -12.11 9.29
CA LEU A 128 -17.92 -12.92 8.28
C LEU A 128 -18.68 -14.04 9.02
N LEU A 129 -19.99 -14.06 8.90
CA LEU A 129 -20.84 -15.00 9.59
C LEU A 129 -21.41 -16.05 8.65
N ASN A 130 -21.54 -17.30 9.14
CA ASN A 130 -22.28 -18.35 8.45
C ASN A 130 -23.79 -18.23 8.74
N ASN A 131 -24.59 -19.09 8.13
CA ASN A 131 -26.04 -19.16 8.33
C ASN A 131 -26.47 -19.71 9.71
N HIS A 132 -25.52 -20.02 10.60
CA HIS A 132 -25.77 -20.37 12.02
C HIS A 132 -25.45 -19.18 12.95
N GLY A 133 -25.09 -18.02 12.40
CA GLY A 133 -24.70 -16.83 13.16
C GLY A 133 -23.35 -16.97 13.87
N GLU A 134 -22.47 -17.79 13.33
CA GLU A 134 -21.12 -18.04 13.86
C GLU A 134 -20.08 -17.38 12.97
N VAL A 135 -19.02 -16.84 13.58
CA VAL A 135 -17.91 -16.24 12.85
C VAL A 135 -17.08 -17.34 12.17
N VAL A 136 -16.91 -17.24 10.86
CA VAL A 136 -16.07 -18.11 10.02
C VAL A 136 -14.91 -17.37 9.37
N GLY A 137 -14.91 -16.03 9.42
CA GLY A 137 -13.82 -15.22 8.86
C GLY A 137 -13.83 -13.78 9.36
N ILE A 138 -12.79 -13.04 8.97
CA ILE A 138 -12.58 -11.61 9.25
C ILE A 138 -12.49 -10.88 7.91
N ILE A 139 -13.32 -9.84 7.72
CA ILE A 139 -13.39 -9.09 6.46
C ILE A 139 -12.12 -8.29 6.24
N VAL A 140 -11.62 -8.29 4.98
CA VAL A 140 -10.52 -7.46 4.51
C VAL A 140 -11.01 -6.61 3.34
N ALA A 141 -11.27 -5.33 3.57
CA ALA A 141 -11.75 -4.40 2.54
C ALA A 141 -10.63 -3.81 1.66
N LYS A 142 -9.39 -4.19 1.91
CA LYS A 142 -8.18 -3.72 1.19
C LYS A 142 -7.36 -4.89 0.69
N ILE A 143 -7.80 -5.57 -0.35
CA ILE A 143 -6.83 -6.19 -1.25
C ILE A 143 -6.71 -5.23 -2.41
N ASN A 144 -5.46 -4.89 -2.77
CA ASN A 144 -5.04 -3.94 -3.80
C ASN A 144 -5.89 -4.00 -5.08
N SER A 145 -7.18 -3.64 -4.97
CA SER A 145 -8.05 -3.46 -6.13
C SER A 145 -7.45 -2.43 -7.12
N LEU A 146 -6.66 -1.47 -6.58
CA LEU A 146 -5.88 -0.53 -7.38
C LEU A 146 -4.70 -1.19 -8.12
N GLU A 147 -3.97 -2.13 -7.52
CA GLU A 147 -2.91 -2.87 -8.22
C GLU A 147 -3.50 -3.82 -9.25
N TYR A 148 -4.58 -4.50 -8.91
CA TYR A 148 -5.29 -5.36 -9.87
C TYR A 148 -5.85 -4.55 -11.05
N ALA A 149 -6.42 -3.37 -10.80
CA ALA A 149 -6.92 -2.49 -11.86
C ALA A 149 -5.79 -1.94 -12.74
N LYS A 150 -4.61 -1.71 -12.19
CA LYS A 150 -3.42 -1.28 -12.94
C LYS A 150 -2.88 -2.37 -13.85
N GLU A 151 -2.88 -3.62 -13.38
CA GLU A 151 -2.40 -4.76 -14.15
C GLU A 151 -3.40 -5.24 -15.22
N ASN A 152 -4.71 -5.07 -14.98
CA ASN A 152 -5.76 -5.66 -15.79
C ASN A 152 -6.73 -4.65 -16.44
N GLY A 153 -6.53 -3.36 -16.22
CA GLY A 153 -7.30 -2.28 -16.88
C GLY A 153 -8.73 -2.08 -16.37
N ALA A 154 -9.18 -2.86 -15.38
CA ALA A 154 -10.52 -2.75 -14.79
C ALA A 154 -10.50 -3.10 -13.29
N LEU A 155 -11.34 -2.43 -12.52
CA LEU A 155 -11.62 -2.85 -11.14
C LEU A 155 -12.45 -4.14 -11.18
N PRO A 156 -12.07 -5.19 -10.45
CA PRO A 156 -12.89 -6.38 -10.37
C PRO A 156 -14.18 -6.04 -9.61
N GLU A 157 -15.31 -6.24 -10.23
CA GLU A 157 -16.60 -6.13 -9.58
C GLU A 157 -16.87 -7.38 -8.73
N ARG A 158 -17.39 -7.19 -7.49
CA ARG A 158 -17.80 -8.26 -6.57
C ARG A 158 -16.69 -9.27 -6.23
N ILE A 159 -15.44 -8.84 -6.15
CA ILE A 159 -14.34 -9.66 -5.63
C ILE A 159 -13.87 -9.03 -4.32
N ASN A 160 -14.35 -9.60 -3.23
CA ASN A 160 -13.97 -9.22 -1.87
C ASN A 160 -13.38 -10.41 -1.15
N PHE A 161 -12.72 -10.17 -0.02
CA PHE A 161 -11.99 -11.21 0.68
C PHE A 161 -12.23 -11.19 2.19
N ALA A 162 -12.07 -12.36 2.79
CA ALA A 162 -12.01 -12.51 4.23
C ALA A 162 -10.89 -13.48 4.62
N ILE A 163 -10.26 -13.21 5.75
CA ILE A 163 -9.29 -14.11 6.39
C ILE A 163 -10.09 -15.19 7.10
N PRO A 164 -9.85 -16.49 6.84
CA PRO A 164 -10.47 -17.58 7.60
C PRO A 164 -10.22 -17.42 9.10
N ILE A 165 -11.22 -17.65 9.93
CA ILE A 165 -11.12 -17.43 11.40
C ILE A 165 -10.05 -18.32 12.05
N ASN A 166 -9.75 -19.48 11.48
CA ASN A 166 -8.71 -20.37 11.99
C ASN A 166 -7.33 -19.71 11.98
N GLU A 167 -7.08 -18.71 11.11
CA GLU A 167 -5.85 -17.94 11.10
C GLU A 167 -5.67 -17.08 12.37
N ALA A 168 -6.77 -16.76 13.07
CA ALA A 168 -6.76 -16.04 14.34
C ALA A 168 -6.61 -16.94 15.58
N GLN A 169 -6.51 -18.26 15.42
CA GLN A 169 -6.53 -19.21 16.57
C GLN A 169 -5.43 -18.93 17.59
N GLU A 170 -4.23 -18.58 17.16
CA GLU A 170 -3.13 -18.29 18.08
C GLU A 170 -3.41 -17.03 18.93
N LEU A 171 -4.02 -16.01 18.32
CA LEU A 171 -4.42 -14.80 19.04
C LEU A 171 -5.55 -15.12 20.02
N LEU A 172 -6.53 -15.92 19.59
CA LEU A 172 -7.67 -16.30 20.41
C LEU A 172 -7.27 -17.14 21.63
N ARG A 173 -6.35 -18.10 21.47
CA ARG A 173 -5.85 -18.94 22.57
C ARG A 173 -5.13 -18.15 23.66
N LYS A 174 -4.54 -17.00 23.36
CA LYS A 174 -3.94 -16.12 24.37
C LYS A 174 -4.95 -15.59 25.39
N VAL A 175 -6.22 -15.47 25.00
CA VAL A 175 -7.30 -14.91 25.86
C VAL A 175 -8.40 -15.91 26.16
N ILE A 176 -8.49 -16.99 25.40
CA ILE A 176 -9.39 -18.13 25.58
C ILE A 176 -8.55 -19.41 25.58
N PRO A 177 -7.89 -19.78 26.73
CA PRO A 177 -6.90 -20.88 26.75
C PRO A 177 -7.43 -22.23 26.26
N ASN A 178 -8.71 -22.52 26.48
CA ASN A 178 -9.39 -23.73 26.04
C ASN A 178 -10.35 -23.43 24.88
N PHE A 179 -9.94 -22.59 23.94
CA PHE A 179 -10.76 -22.24 22.79
C PHE A 179 -11.18 -23.51 22.03
N THR A 180 -12.49 -23.70 21.94
CA THR A 180 -13.12 -24.75 21.15
C THR A 180 -14.09 -24.10 20.19
N PRO A 181 -14.00 -24.39 18.87
CA PRO A 181 -14.94 -23.85 17.90
C PRO A 181 -16.39 -24.22 18.25
N SER A 182 -17.29 -23.27 18.05
CA SER A 182 -18.73 -23.48 18.12
C SER A 182 -19.19 -24.37 16.95
N ASN A 183 -20.26 -25.11 17.15
CA ASN A 183 -20.89 -25.95 16.14
C ASN A 183 -22.39 -25.93 16.32
N ARG A 184 -23.01 -24.81 15.95
CA ARG A 184 -24.48 -24.62 16.05
C ARG A 184 -25.16 -25.37 14.90
N GLN A 185 -26.28 -26.03 15.22
CA GLN A 185 -27.04 -26.78 14.22
C GLN A 185 -28.22 -25.99 13.65
N GLN A 186 -28.67 -24.95 14.36
CA GLN A 186 -29.82 -24.17 13.95
C GLN A 186 -29.47 -23.24 12.80
N VAL A 187 -30.13 -23.39 11.67
CA VAL A 187 -30.06 -22.46 10.53
C VAL A 187 -30.92 -21.24 10.84
N LEU A 188 -30.33 -20.06 10.67
CA LEU A 188 -30.95 -18.75 10.88
C LEU A 188 -31.23 -18.08 9.54
N THR A 189 -32.24 -17.22 9.50
CA THR A 189 -32.43 -16.28 8.38
C THR A 189 -31.39 -15.15 8.51
N ASP A 190 -31.10 -14.44 7.40
CA ASP A 190 -30.14 -13.33 7.38
C ASP A 190 -30.51 -12.25 8.42
N GLN A 191 -31.81 -11.97 8.58
CA GLN A 191 -32.29 -11.06 9.63
C GLN A 191 -31.97 -11.57 11.05
N GLN A 192 -32.11 -12.88 11.29
CA GLN A 192 -31.77 -13.48 12.59
C GLN A 192 -30.26 -13.48 12.83
N VAL A 193 -29.44 -13.75 11.80
CA VAL A 193 -27.98 -13.62 11.85
C VAL A 193 -27.59 -12.19 12.23
N PHE A 194 -28.14 -11.18 11.53
CA PHE A 194 -27.91 -9.77 11.87
C PHE A 194 -28.28 -9.45 13.32
N LEU A 195 -29.48 -9.84 13.77
CA LEU A 195 -29.96 -9.56 15.13
C LEU A 195 -29.09 -10.22 16.20
N SER A 196 -28.55 -11.41 15.93
CA SER A 196 -27.68 -12.14 16.86
C SER A 196 -26.28 -11.51 17.00
N ALA A 197 -25.79 -10.81 15.96
CA ALA A 197 -24.43 -10.31 15.91
C ALA A 197 -24.30 -8.79 16.07
N LYS A 198 -25.39 -8.03 15.90
CA LYS A 198 -25.36 -6.56 15.88
C LYS A 198 -24.80 -5.92 17.16
N SER A 199 -25.05 -6.51 18.35
CA SER A 199 -24.55 -5.98 19.63
C SER A 199 -23.08 -6.30 19.88
N SER A 200 -22.51 -7.21 19.10
CA SER A 200 -21.14 -7.70 19.26
C SER A 200 -20.21 -7.21 18.15
N THR A 201 -20.76 -6.56 17.11
CA THR A 201 -19.97 -5.91 16.06
C THR A 201 -19.74 -4.46 16.44
N VAL A 202 -18.50 -3.99 16.37
CA VAL A 202 -18.06 -2.71 16.90
C VAL A 202 -17.41 -1.85 15.84
N LEU A 203 -17.56 -0.52 15.97
CA LEU A 203 -16.79 0.45 15.19
C LEU A 203 -15.46 0.72 15.91
N ILE A 204 -14.38 0.73 15.17
CA ILE A 204 -13.04 1.07 15.66
C ILE A 204 -12.59 2.34 14.96
N VAL A 205 -12.19 3.33 15.76
CA VAL A 205 -11.54 4.56 15.29
C VAL A 205 -10.11 4.56 15.84
N ALA A 206 -9.16 4.64 14.93
CA ALA A 206 -7.74 4.66 15.24
C ALA A 206 -7.18 6.03 14.83
N ASP A 207 -6.92 6.86 15.83
CA ASP A 207 -6.28 8.15 15.65
C ASP A 207 -4.81 7.90 15.33
N GLN A 208 -4.36 8.40 14.21
CA GLN A 208 -2.95 8.37 13.82
C GLN A 208 -2.38 9.76 14.11
N ASP A 209 -1.14 9.81 14.60
CA ASP A 209 -0.41 11.06 14.58
C ASP A 209 -0.25 11.46 13.11
N GLU A 210 -0.86 12.59 12.72
CA GLU A 210 -0.78 13.09 11.35
C GLU A 210 0.68 13.25 10.90
N ASN A 211 1.57 13.61 11.82
CA ASN A 211 2.99 13.70 11.56
C ASN A 211 3.63 12.31 11.34
N ALA A 212 3.27 11.30 12.13
CA ALA A 212 3.78 9.93 11.96
C ALA A 212 3.22 9.27 10.68
N ALA A 213 1.94 9.47 10.38
CA ALA A 213 1.32 9.01 9.14
C ALA A 213 1.93 9.69 7.91
N ARG A 214 2.18 11.01 8.01
CA ARG A 214 2.86 11.81 6.99
C ARG A 214 4.28 11.34 6.77
N THR A 215 5.05 11.14 7.85
CA THR A 215 6.42 10.62 7.80
C THR A 215 6.48 9.19 7.22
N TYR A 216 5.50 8.32 7.53
CA TYR A 216 5.44 6.97 6.96
C TYR A 216 5.15 7.00 5.45
N THR A 217 4.19 7.83 5.02
CA THR A 217 3.88 8.03 3.59
C THR A 217 5.07 8.65 2.86
N GLU A 218 5.69 9.67 3.44
CA GLU A 218 6.91 10.32 2.94
C GLU A 218 8.07 9.31 2.80
N ASN A 219 8.28 8.43 3.76
CA ASN A 219 9.32 7.39 3.69
C ASN A 219 9.04 6.34 2.61
N GLN A 220 7.79 5.94 2.41
CA GLN A 220 7.38 5.03 1.34
C GLN A 220 7.55 5.69 -0.05
N GLU A 221 7.18 6.95 -0.17
CA GLU A 221 7.34 7.72 -1.39
C GLU A 221 8.80 8.00 -1.72
N ASN A 222 9.60 8.35 -0.71
CA ASN A 222 11.05 8.54 -0.84
C ASN A 222 11.71 7.25 -1.32
N GLY A 223 11.42 6.09 -0.73
CA GLY A 223 11.94 4.79 -1.17
C GLY A 223 11.54 4.43 -2.61
N SER A 224 10.35 4.81 -3.04
CA SER A 224 9.88 4.62 -4.42
C SER A 224 10.58 5.56 -5.40
N LEU A 225 10.80 6.83 -5.01
CA LEU A 225 11.55 7.82 -5.79
C LEU A 225 13.05 7.47 -5.87
N GLU A 226 13.65 7.00 -4.78
CA GLU A 226 15.04 6.52 -4.77
C GLU A 226 15.24 5.37 -5.74
N ARG A 227 14.31 4.43 -5.78
CA ARG A 227 14.33 3.33 -6.77
C ARG A 227 14.21 3.85 -8.19
N PHE A 228 13.26 4.75 -8.45
CA PHE A 228 13.06 5.39 -9.74
C PHE A 228 14.33 6.09 -10.23
N ILE A 229 15.00 6.90 -9.39
CA ILE A 229 16.26 7.56 -9.72
C ILE A 229 17.39 6.55 -9.97
N SER A 230 17.45 5.47 -9.18
CA SER A 230 18.44 4.40 -9.38
C SER A 230 18.24 3.69 -10.73
N GLU A 231 17.01 3.44 -11.13
CA GLU A 231 16.67 2.86 -12.43
C GLU A 231 16.97 3.83 -13.57
N PHE A 232 16.67 5.11 -13.41
CA PHE A 232 17.02 6.18 -14.37
C PHE A 232 18.53 6.24 -14.62
N VAL A 233 19.33 6.30 -13.56
CA VAL A 233 20.81 6.34 -13.67
C VAL A 233 21.33 5.07 -14.35
N ARG A 234 20.81 3.90 -14.00
CA ARG A 234 21.18 2.63 -14.62
C ARG A 234 20.83 2.58 -16.11
N ALA A 235 19.65 3.09 -16.49
CA ALA A 235 19.21 3.14 -17.88
C ALA A 235 20.16 3.96 -18.75
N GLY A 236 20.78 5.01 -18.21
CA GLY A 236 21.79 5.81 -18.90
C GLY A 236 23.01 5.01 -19.39
N GLY A 237 23.38 3.94 -18.65
CA GLY A 237 24.48 3.04 -19.02
C GLY A 237 24.10 1.90 -19.98
N SER A 238 22.80 1.62 -20.16
CA SER A 238 22.33 0.40 -20.86
C SER A 238 22.46 0.41 -22.38
N GLY A 239 22.73 1.54 -23.01
CA GLY A 239 22.81 1.67 -24.48
C GLY A 239 21.46 1.68 -25.21
N SER A 240 20.33 1.45 -24.52
CA SER A 240 18.98 1.52 -25.09
C SER A 240 18.41 2.93 -24.96
N ASN A 241 18.12 3.57 -26.10
CA ASN A 241 17.51 4.90 -26.11
C ASN A 241 16.03 4.86 -25.69
N ASP A 242 15.31 3.82 -26.07
CA ASP A 242 13.87 3.65 -25.78
C ASP A 242 13.62 3.58 -24.27
N GLY A 243 14.35 2.72 -23.55
CA GLY A 243 14.22 2.60 -22.10
C GLY A 243 14.59 3.88 -21.34
N GLN A 244 15.49 4.70 -21.89
CA GLN A 244 15.92 5.95 -21.25
C GLN A 244 14.90 7.08 -21.43
N THR A 245 14.20 7.15 -22.57
CA THR A 245 13.21 8.20 -22.85
C THR A 245 11.92 8.03 -22.06
N GLU A 246 11.61 6.83 -21.59
CA GLU A 246 10.41 6.55 -20.80
C GLU A 246 10.39 7.28 -19.46
N PHE A 247 11.54 7.65 -18.91
CA PHE A 247 11.66 8.41 -17.68
C PHE A 247 11.20 9.86 -17.79
N TYR A 248 11.08 10.41 -19.00
CA TYR A 248 10.77 11.83 -19.20
C TYR A 248 9.29 12.07 -19.52
N ALA A 249 8.75 13.14 -18.95
CA ALA A 249 7.47 13.69 -19.38
C ALA A 249 7.57 14.27 -20.81
N SER A 250 6.44 14.51 -21.42
CA SER A 250 6.38 15.22 -22.70
C SER A 250 5.29 16.31 -22.64
N PRO A 251 5.66 17.60 -22.59
CA PRO A 251 7.02 18.14 -22.63
C PRO A 251 7.81 17.97 -21.32
N CYS A 252 9.14 18.04 -21.40
CA CYS A 252 10.07 18.07 -20.29
C CYS A 252 11.03 19.25 -20.45
N ASP A 253 11.31 19.97 -19.37
CA ASP A 253 12.33 21.02 -19.35
C ASP A 253 13.71 20.37 -19.22
N TYR A 254 14.34 20.12 -20.38
CA TYR A 254 15.44 19.19 -20.53
C TYR A 254 16.78 19.94 -20.60
N PHE A 255 17.52 19.93 -19.51
CA PHE A 255 18.79 20.66 -19.34
C PHE A 255 18.70 22.12 -19.80
N ASP A 256 19.62 22.59 -20.63
CA ASP A 256 19.65 23.96 -21.18
C ASP A 256 18.79 24.12 -22.44
N ASN A 257 18.15 23.04 -22.92
CA ASN A 257 17.38 23.05 -24.17
C ASN A 257 15.92 23.51 -23.99
N GLY A 258 15.51 23.77 -22.74
CA GLY A 258 14.14 24.19 -22.41
C GLY A 258 13.12 23.08 -22.64
N GLN A 259 11.92 23.44 -23.08
CA GLN A 259 10.80 22.51 -23.25
C GLN A 259 11.03 21.59 -24.46
N CYS A 260 11.32 20.32 -24.20
CA CYS A 260 11.59 19.29 -25.19
C CYS A 260 10.48 18.23 -25.22
N THR A 261 10.13 17.75 -26.41
CA THR A 261 9.28 16.57 -26.57
C THR A 261 10.10 15.29 -26.33
N ARG A 262 9.42 14.17 -26.02
CA ARG A 262 10.08 12.88 -25.85
C ARG A 262 10.86 12.46 -27.10
N GLU A 263 10.34 12.78 -28.29
CA GLU A 263 11.02 12.48 -29.55
C GLU A 263 12.31 13.31 -29.74
N SER A 264 12.31 14.59 -29.34
CA SER A 264 13.54 15.40 -29.40
C SER A 264 14.58 14.90 -28.40
N ILE A 265 14.17 14.52 -27.19
CA ILE A 265 15.03 13.88 -26.19
C ILE A 265 15.61 12.56 -26.71
N TYR A 266 14.81 11.73 -27.40
CA TYR A 266 15.28 10.49 -28.00
C TYR A 266 16.40 10.71 -29.03
N ARG A 267 16.25 11.68 -29.94
CA ARG A 267 17.27 12.03 -30.92
C ARG A 267 18.57 12.49 -30.25
N GLU A 268 18.47 13.34 -29.25
CA GLU A 268 19.63 13.79 -28.50
C GLU A 268 20.36 12.68 -27.77
N LEU A 269 19.61 11.77 -27.14
CA LEU A 269 20.19 10.58 -26.51
C LEU A 269 20.87 9.66 -27.53
N GLN A 270 20.32 9.56 -28.75
CA GLN A 270 20.89 8.77 -29.82
C GLN A 270 22.27 9.35 -30.25
N ASP A 271 22.36 10.66 -30.45
CA ASP A 271 23.59 11.34 -30.80
C ASP A 271 24.66 11.20 -29.69
N TYR A 272 24.22 11.38 -28.44
CA TYR A 272 25.09 11.20 -27.27
C TYR A 272 25.60 9.77 -27.14
N ASN A 273 24.73 8.77 -27.33
CA ASN A 273 25.10 7.36 -27.25
C ASN A 273 26.05 6.93 -28.39
N ASN A 274 25.89 7.51 -29.58
CA ASN A 274 26.80 7.32 -30.68
C ASN A 274 28.17 7.93 -30.38
N LYS A 275 28.24 9.12 -29.78
CA LYS A 275 29.46 9.80 -29.35
C LYS A 275 30.22 9.03 -28.27
N TRP A 276 29.47 8.43 -27.33
CA TRP A 276 29.96 7.69 -26.16
C TRP A 276 29.41 6.26 -26.12
N PRO A 277 29.90 5.34 -26.93
CA PRO A 277 29.34 3.98 -27.01
C PRO A 277 29.55 3.14 -25.75
N SER A 278 30.55 3.45 -24.91
CA SER A 278 30.73 2.83 -23.61
C SER A 278 30.50 3.87 -22.50
N ARG A 279 29.49 3.62 -21.69
CA ARG A 279 29.06 4.53 -20.63
C ARG A 279 28.82 3.72 -19.35
N GLU A 280 29.38 4.18 -18.27
CA GLU A 280 29.17 3.63 -16.93
C GLU A 280 28.71 4.76 -16.03
N TYR A 281 27.57 4.55 -15.35
CA TYR A 281 27.01 5.49 -14.39
C TYR A 281 26.77 4.78 -13.07
N ARG A 282 27.10 5.45 -11.97
CA ARG A 282 26.87 4.96 -10.62
C ARG A 282 26.30 6.07 -9.75
N LEU A 283 25.13 5.83 -9.17
CA LEU A 283 24.53 6.73 -8.19
C LEU A 283 25.42 6.77 -6.94
N LEU A 284 25.73 7.96 -6.46
CA LEU A 284 26.52 8.18 -5.25
C LEU A 284 25.61 8.67 -4.10
N GLY A 285 25.51 7.84 -3.07
CA GLY A 285 24.68 8.13 -1.90
C GLY A 285 23.17 8.03 -2.20
N THR A 286 22.38 8.44 -1.25
CA THR A 286 20.91 8.45 -1.34
C THR A 286 20.43 9.75 -1.99
N PRO A 287 19.52 9.73 -2.97
CA PRO A 287 18.88 10.93 -3.49
C PRO A 287 18.19 11.76 -2.39
N VAL A 288 18.31 13.08 -2.47
CA VAL A 288 17.63 14.01 -1.56
C VAL A 288 16.29 14.39 -2.17
N VAL A 289 15.21 13.95 -1.55
CA VAL A 289 13.84 14.21 -2.00
C VAL A 289 13.24 15.35 -1.19
N ASN A 290 12.70 16.36 -1.87
CA ASN A 290 11.94 17.44 -1.26
C ASN A 290 10.54 17.48 -1.88
N ILE A 291 9.52 17.46 -1.04
CA ILE A 291 8.11 17.63 -1.46
C ILE A 291 7.91 19.09 -1.87
N THR A 292 7.24 19.30 -3.00
CA THR A 292 6.90 20.66 -3.46
C THR A 292 5.50 21.06 -2.98
N ASN A 293 5.12 22.33 -3.15
CA ASN A 293 3.77 22.79 -2.83
C ASN A 293 2.70 22.32 -3.83
N GLN A 294 3.08 21.58 -4.88
CA GLN A 294 2.15 20.98 -5.83
C GLN A 294 1.92 19.52 -5.47
N GLN A 295 0.67 19.09 -5.53
CA GLN A 295 0.29 17.70 -5.29
C GLN A 295 1.03 16.76 -6.26
N ASP A 296 1.56 15.65 -5.75
CA ASP A 296 2.27 14.61 -6.51
C ASP A 296 3.53 15.14 -7.27
N ALA A 297 4.15 16.22 -6.82
CA ALA A 297 5.36 16.80 -7.41
C ALA A 297 6.50 16.89 -6.40
N TYR A 298 7.69 16.50 -6.84
CA TYR A 298 8.90 16.35 -6.02
C TYR A 298 10.09 17.03 -6.68
N SER A 299 10.98 17.58 -5.86
CA SER A 299 12.29 18.06 -6.27
C SER A 299 13.35 17.10 -5.75
N VAL A 300 14.12 16.48 -6.65
CA VAL A 300 15.06 15.41 -6.33
C VAL A 300 16.47 15.79 -6.71
N GLY A 301 17.35 15.91 -5.72
CA GLY A 301 18.79 16.10 -5.91
C GLY A 301 19.54 14.77 -5.82
N PHE A 302 20.44 14.47 -6.77
CA PHE A 302 21.24 13.26 -6.75
C PHE A 302 22.60 13.45 -7.42
N LYS A 303 23.58 12.65 -7.00
CA LYS A 303 24.95 12.69 -7.50
C LYS A 303 25.27 11.40 -8.25
N VAL A 304 25.93 11.55 -9.41
CA VAL A 304 26.32 10.43 -10.28
C VAL A 304 27.81 10.47 -10.54
N GLU A 305 28.48 9.35 -10.33
CA GLU A 305 29.81 9.10 -10.89
C GLU A 305 29.65 8.50 -12.27
N PHE A 306 30.53 8.92 -13.19
CA PHE A 306 30.46 8.47 -14.56
C PHE A 306 31.81 8.13 -15.15
N THR A 307 31.81 7.23 -16.12
CA THR A 307 32.93 6.99 -17.04
C THR A 307 32.39 6.82 -18.45
N LEU A 308 32.86 7.68 -19.35
CA LEU A 308 32.52 7.71 -20.78
C LEU A 308 33.72 7.33 -21.58
N ARG A 309 33.57 6.41 -22.53
CA ARG A 309 34.65 5.97 -23.42
C ARG A 309 34.19 5.95 -24.87
N ASN A 310 35.07 6.45 -25.75
CA ASN A 310 34.99 6.23 -27.17
C ASN A 310 36.35 5.79 -27.71
N ARG A 311 36.50 5.69 -29.04
CA ARG A 311 37.75 5.20 -29.67
C ARG A 311 39.01 6.05 -29.37
N SER A 312 38.81 7.33 -29.01
CA SER A 312 39.91 8.30 -28.87
C SER A 312 40.06 8.85 -27.46
N LYS A 313 39.05 8.71 -26.58
CA LYS A 313 39.01 9.41 -25.29
C LYS A 313 38.25 8.65 -24.22
N THR A 314 38.73 8.74 -22.97
CA THR A 314 38.01 8.35 -21.75
C THR A 314 37.86 9.58 -20.89
N ILE A 315 36.65 9.80 -20.37
CA ILE A 315 36.34 10.89 -19.45
C ILE A 315 35.63 10.27 -18.24
N SER A 316 36.07 10.64 -17.03
CA SER A 316 35.46 10.23 -15.79
C SER A 316 35.28 11.42 -14.86
N GLY A 317 34.27 11.38 -14.01
CA GLY A 317 34.03 12.44 -13.05
C GLY A 317 32.78 12.20 -12.22
N THR A 318 32.35 13.24 -11.48
CA THR A 318 31.08 13.25 -10.75
C THR A 318 30.27 14.47 -11.16
N CYS A 319 28.96 14.30 -11.17
CA CYS A 319 28.02 15.37 -11.47
C CYS A 319 26.83 15.34 -10.50
N ASP A 320 26.40 16.51 -10.07
CA ASP A 320 25.18 16.70 -9.29
C ASP A 320 24.02 17.06 -10.21
N PHE A 321 22.89 16.38 -10.02
CA PHE A 321 21.66 16.62 -10.77
C PHE A 321 20.57 17.15 -9.85
N GLN A 322 19.71 17.99 -10.43
CA GLN A 322 18.45 18.43 -9.84
C GLN A 322 17.33 18.13 -10.82
N ALA A 323 16.38 17.29 -10.40
CA ALA A 323 15.22 16.94 -11.21
C ALA A 323 13.92 17.37 -10.52
N ALA A 324 12.95 17.85 -11.31
CA ALA A 324 11.57 17.92 -10.91
C ALA A 324 10.87 16.64 -11.41
N VAL A 325 10.20 15.95 -10.52
CA VAL A 325 9.55 14.66 -10.77
C VAL A 325 8.09 14.75 -10.40
N VAL A 326 7.21 14.20 -11.22
CA VAL A 326 5.78 14.09 -10.90
C VAL A 326 5.36 12.64 -10.87
N ARG A 327 4.44 12.32 -9.96
CA ARG A 327 3.78 11.02 -9.93
C ARG A 327 2.69 10.98 -10.99
N ARG A 328 2.65 9.92 -11.77
CA ARG A 328 1.60 9.60 -12.73
C ARG A 328 1.12 8.17 -12.48
N GLN A 329 -0.03 8.04 -11.83
CA GLN A 329 -0.58 6.74 -11.43
C GLN A 329 0.41 5.92 -10.57
N SER A 330 1.03 4.88 -11.10
CA SER A 330 1.98 3.99 -10.41
C SER A 330 3.46 4.26 -10.72
N SER A 331 3.75 5.24 -11.58
CA SER A 331 5.12 5.57 -12.01
C SER A 331 5.44 7.03 -11.76
N PHE A 332 6.69 7.38 -11.98
CA PHE A 332 7.17 8.75 -11.91
C PHE A 332 7.65 9.19 -13.30
N LEU A 333 7.59 10.51 -13.55
CA LEU A 333 8.15 11.11 -14.75
C LEU A 333 8.95 12.35 -14.38
N ILE A 334 10.10 12.52 -15.01
CA ILE A 334 10.92 13.71 -14.90
C ILE A 334 10.32 14.81 -15.79
N THR A 335 9.89 15.91 -15.17
CA THR A 335 9.34 17.08 -15.87
C THR A 335 10.36 18.19 -16.09
N SER A 336 11.44 18.17 -15.31
CA SER A 336 12.61 19.03 -15.48
C SER A 336 13.85 18.33 -14.98
N ILE A 337 14.97 18.52 -15.64
CA ILE A 337 16.28 18.03 -15.18
C ILE A 337 17.35 19.09 -15.49
N ARG A 338 18.23 19.30 -14.51
CA ARG A 338 19.36 20.22 -14.59
C ARG A 338 20.61 19.55 -14.02
N GLU A 339 21.74 19.91 -14.57
CA GLU A 339 23.06 19.51 -14.11
C GLU A 339 23.73 20.67 -13.36
N LYS A 340 24.30 20.37 -12.19
CA LYS A 340 25.15 21.31 -11.44
C LYS A 340 26.56 20.78 -11.38
N PHE A 341 27.51 21.47 -11.99
CA PHE A 341 28.91 21.13 -11.86
C PHE A 341 29.43 21.46 -10.46
N THR A 342 30.01 20.47 -9.79
CA THR A 342 30.81 20.71 -8.59
C THR A 342 32.27 20.90 -9.02
N THR A 343 32.79 22.11 -8.97
CA THR A 343 34.21 22.43 -9.14
C THR A 343 34.99 21.87 -7.93
N GLY A 344 35.66 20.75 -8.13
CA GLY A 344 36.51 20.17 -7.08
C GLY A 344 37.33 19.00 -7.59
N GLY A 345 38.49 19.27 -8.29
CA GLY A 345 39.47 18.24 -8.61
C GLY A 345 40.13 18.43 -9.97
N SER A 346 41.28 19.12 -9.98
CA SER A 346 42.41 19.18 -10.97
C SER A 346 42.13 18.97 -12.45
N GLN A 347 42.30 20.06 -13.19
CA GLN A 347 42.63 20.17 -14.63
C GLN A 347 41.57 19.64 -15.61
N MET A 348 40.59 20.48 -15.89
CA MET A 348 39.94 20.49 -17.21
C MET A 348 40.72 21.43 -18.13
N SER A 349 41.51 20.86 -19.04
CA SER A 349 41.97 21.55 -20.23
C SER A 349 40.77 21.82 -21.14
N GLU A 350 40.69 23.02 -21.64
CA GLU A 350 39.84 23.59 -22.69
C GLU A 350 38.98 22.58 -23.50
N GLY A 351 37.69 22.63 -23.33
CA GLY A 351 36.70 21.81 -24.02
C GLY A 351 35.75 21.14 -22.99
N GLY A 352 34.94 21.94 -22.31
CA GLY A 352 34.01 21.46 -21.30
C GLY A 352 33.12 20.33 -21.81
N ALA A 353 33.47 19.09 -21.45
CA ALA A 353 32.56 17.97 -21.61
C ALA A 353 31.50 18.11 -20.54
N ARG A 354 30.37 18.70 -20.88
CA ARG A 354 29.15 18.63 -20.08
C ARG A 354 28.76 17.16 -20.02
N LEU A 355 28.53 16.65 -18.82
CA LEU A 355 27.85 15.39 -18.67
C LEU A 355 26.38 15.66 -19.00
N LYS A 356 26.14 15.77 -20.27
CA LYS A 356 24.79 15.68 -20.74
C LYS A 356 24.46 14.19 -20.63
N LEU A 357 23.53 13.85 -19.78
CA LEU A 357 22.55 12.87 -20.21
C LEU A 357 21.86 13.45 -21.48
N ALA A 358 22.51 14.45 -22.13
CA ALA A 358 22.15 15.15 -23.35
C ALA A 358 23.33 15.83 -24.07
N PRO A 359 23.30 16.02 -25.39
CA PRO A 359 24.39 16.50 -26.24
C PRO A 359 24.67 18.02 -26.17
N ASP A 360 25.91 18.40 -26.49
CA ASP A 360 26.29 19.77 -26.73
C ASP A 360 25.66 20.31 -28.02
N ASN A 361 24.85 21.34 -27.93
CA ASN A 361 24.56 22.21 -29.05
C ASN A 361 25.71 23.23 -29.22
N LYS A 362 26.41 23.17 -30.32
CA LYS A 362 26.91 24.32 -31.06
C LYS A 362 25.98 24.57 -32.20
#